data_dcd27322fe7c6d744c8b46200a34e304
#
_entry.id   dcd27322fe7c6d744c8b46200a34e304
#
_cell.length_a   1.000
_cell.length_b   1.000
_cell.length_c   1.000
_cell.angle_alpha   90.00
_cell.angle_beta   90.00
_cell.angle_gamma   90.00
#
_symmetry.space_group_name_H-M   'P 1'
#
loop_
_entity.id
_entity.type
_entity.pdbx_description
1 polymer ?
#
loop_
_entity_poly.entity_id
_entity_poly.type
_entity_poly.pdbx_seq_one_letter_code
_entity_poly.pdbx_strand_id
1 'polypeptide(L)'
;YNGKPVAKSDCFGKFDVGLKDDNIIQVDQKLAEQIKEECNANDWLVNNIESKPTSSSPAPPFTTSTIQQDASRRFGFSPKRTMVVAQKLYEQGFITYMRTDSTHLSSEALNASKKFIESSFGNDFLSEKTNIYKNKVANAQEAHEAIRPAGTAFRKVEDVQKIGADEAKLYELILNRTVASQMKPAQYIRTNVEIHNGTSIFKTSGNVTVFKGYTLAYEQALTRKDKGRPDSLPALDKQSKIQSKEVLLLSLIHISEPTRQASI
;
A
#
# COMPACT_ATOMS: atom_id res chain seq x y z
N TYR A 1 10.93 -25.88 7.73
CA TYR A 1 11.90 -26.97 7.51
C TYR A 1 11.69 -28.08 8.53
N ASN A 2 11.67 -29.31 8.13
CA ASN A 2 11.42 -30.49 9.01
C ASN A 2 10.18 -30.31 9.93
N GLY A 3 9.10 -29.75 9.41
CA GLY A 3 7.85 -29.51 10.13
C GLY A 3 7.88 -28.34 11.13
N LYS A 4 8.99 -27.65 11.27
CA LYS A 4 9.11 -26.46 12.14
C LYS A 4 9.11 -25.17 11.33
N PRO A 5 8.49 -24.10 11.81
CA PRO A 5 8.56 -22.80 11.17
C PRO A 5 9.98 -22.24 11.21
N VAL A 6 10.36 -21.52 10.16
CA VAL A 6 11.64 -20.82 10.08
C VAL A 6 11.44 -19.38 10.51
N ALA A 7 12.39 -18.86 11.30
CA ALA A 7 12.35 -17.46 11.74
C ALA A 7 12.34 -16.52 10.53
N LYS A 8 11.47 -15.51 10.59
CA LYS A 8 11.47 -14.42 9.62
C LYS A 8 12.48 -13.38 10.05
N SER A 9 13.41 -13.01 9.18
CA SER A 9 14.16 -11.77 9.36
C SER A 9 13.30 -10.60 8.89
N ASP A 10 13.33 -9.49 9.64
CA ASP A 10 12.85 -8.23 9.09
C ASP A 10 13.82 -7.74 8.00
N CYS A 11 13.34 -6.86 7.13
CA CYS A 11 14.15 -6.31 6.05
C CYS A 11 15.34 -5.44 6.52
N PHE A 12 15.58 -5.31 7.82
CA PHE A 12 16.66 -4.55 8.43
C PHE A 12 17.69 -5.42 9.13
N GLY A 13 17.61 -6.74 8.98
CA GLY A 13 18.58 -7.67 9.57
C GLY A 13 18.52 -7.78 11.10
N LYS A 14 17.48 -7.26 11.73
CA LYS A 14 17.18 -7.57 13.11
C LYS A 14 16.49 -8.92 13.14
N PHE A 15 17.22 -9.94 13.59
CA PHE A 15 16.58 -11.15 14.08
C PHE A 15 15.69 -10.72 15.23
N ASP A 16 14.44 -11.16 15.24
CA ASP A 16 13.54 -10.93 16.35
C ASP A 16 14.04 -11.83 17.52
N VAL A 17 14.98 -11.27 18.29
CA VAL A 17 15.66 -11.95 19.42
C VAL A 17 14.67 -12.27 20.56
N GLY A 18 13.41 -11.90 20.36
CA GLY A 18 12.32 -12.11 21.32
C GLY A 18 11.45 -13.35 21.08
N LEU A 19 11.73 -14.16 20.06
CA LEU A 19 11.01 -15.40 19.83
C LEU A 19 11.36 -16.42 20.93
N LYS A 20 10.59 -16.40 22.01
CA LYS A 20 10.63 -17.38 23.11
C LYS A 20 10.01 -18.73 22.71
N ASP A 21 9.90 -19.02 21.42
CA ASP A 21 9.28 -20.25 20.94
C ASP A 21 10.38 -21.21 20.49
N ASP A 22 10.65 -22.23 21.32
CA ASP A 22 11.60 -23.31 21.05
C ASP A 22 11.29 -24.12 19.77
N ASN A 23 10.17 -23.80 19.11
CA ASN A 23 9.73 -24.44 17.88
C ASN A 23 10.22 -23.73 16.61
N ILE A 24 10.86 -22.56 16.71
CA ILE A 24 11.34 -21.82 15.54
C ILE A 24 12.80 -22.12 15.27
N ILE A 25 13.12 -22.50 14.03
CA ILE A 25 14.49 -22.74 13.58
C ILE A 25 15.10 -21.45 13.07
N GLN A 26 16.27 -21.09 13.59
CA GLN A 26 17.13 -20.07 12.96
C GLN A 26 17.97 -20.72 11.90
N VAL A 27 17.95 -20.15 10.70
CA VAL A 27 18.73 -20.64 9.55
C VAL A 27 20.07 -19.92 9.54
N ASP A 28 21.12 -20.63 9.91
CA ASP A 28 22.50 -20.21 9.70
C ASP A 28 22.96 -20.52 8.27
N GLN A 29 24.19 -20.10 7.91
CA GLN A 29 24.72 -20.29 6.57
C GLN A 29 24.79 -21.78 6.20
N LYS A 30 25.25 -22.65 7.12
CA LYS A 30 25.41 -24.06 6.87
C LYS A 30 24.07 -24.75 6.61
N LEU A 31 23.06 -24.45 7.43
CA LEU A 31 21.71 -24.98 7.23
C LEU A 31 21.07 -24.44 5.94
N ALA A 32 21.32 -23.17 5.59
CA ALA A 32 20.83 -22.58 4.36
C ALA A 32 21.44 -23.27 3.11
N GLU A 33 22.73 -23.59 3.14
CA GLU A 33 23.42 -24.35 2.08
C GLU A 33 22.84 -25.78 1.96
N GLN A 34 22.61 -26.47 3.06
CA GLN A 34 21.96 -27.78 3.09
C GLN A 34 20.56 -27.75 2.47
N ILE A 35 19.73 -26.76 2.89
CA ILE A 35 18.39 -26.58 2.32
C ILE A 35 18.46 -26.32 0.81
N LYS A 36 19.45 -25.52 0.35
CA LYS A 36 19.64 -25.24 -1.05
C LYS A 36 19.98 -26.51 -1.85
N GLU A 37 20.87 -27.35 -1.32
CA GLU A 37 21.22 -28.63 -1.93
C GLU A 37 20.01 -29.57 -2.00
N GLU A 38 19.28 -29.71 -0.91
CA GLU A 38 18.03 -30.49 -0.87
C GLU A 38 17.01 -29.99 -1.90
N CYS A 39 16.85 -28.66 -2.03
CA CYS A 39 15.93 -28.05 -2.98
C CYS A 39 16.30 -28.30 -4.44
N ASN A 40 17.60 -28.42 -4.74
CA ASN A 40 18.08 -28.74 -6.08
C ASN A 40 17.94 -30.23 -6.42
N ALA A 41 17.97 -31.10 -5.41
CA ALA A 41 17.88 -32.55 -5.57
C ALA A 41 16.43 -33.09 -5.67
N ASN A 42 15.47 -32.35 -5.16
CA ASN A 42 14.07 -32.79 -5.05
C ASN A 42 13.14 -32.05 -6.03
N ASP A 43 12.01 -32.70 -6.34
CA ASP A 43 10.94 -32.11 -7.13
C ASP A 43 10.19 -31.05 -6.34
N TRP A 44 9.73 -30.01 -7.02
CA TRP A 44 8.87 -28.98 -6.49
C TRP A 44 7.41 -29.31 -6.78
N LEU A 45 6.62 -29.53 -5.74
CA LEU A 45 5.23 -29.96 -5.86
C LEU A 45 4.30 -28.93 -5.22
N VAL A 46 3.28 -28.49 -5.93
CA VAL A 46 2.21 -27.66 -5.37
C VAL A 46 1.33 -28.54 -4.49
N ASN A 47 1.46 -28.40 -3.17
CA ASN A 47 0.73 -29.20 -2.21
C ASN A 47 -0.69 -28.67 -1.98
N ASN A 48 -0.82 -27.38 -1.72
CA ASN A 48 -2.11 -26.77 -1.45
C ASN A 48 -2.25 -25.41 -2.09
N ILE A 49 -3.46 -25.12 -2.58
CA ILE A 49 -3.87 -23.83 -3.08
C ILE A 49 -5.16 -23.43 -2.36
N GLU A 50 -5.14 -22.32 -1.66
CA GLU A 50 -6.29 -21.79 -0.97
C GLU A 50 -6.58 -20.37 -1.44
N SER A 51 -7.75 -20.16 -2.03
CA SER A 51 -8.19 -18.85 -2.50
C SER A 51 -9.33 -18.33 -1.64
N LYS A 52 -9.17 -17.10 -1.14
CA LYS A 52 -10.18 -16.44 -0.30
C LYS A 52 -10.49 -15.04 -0.84
N PRO A 53 -11.78 -14.64 -0.90
CA PRO A 53 -12.12 -13.26 -1.17
C PRO A 53 -11.65 -12.38 -0.03
N THR A 54 -11.03 -11.25 -0.38
CA THR A 54 -10.59 -10.22 0.56
C THR A 54 -10.98 -8.84 0.07
N SER A 55 -11.15 -7.91 0.97
CA SER A 55 -11.44 -6.52 0.61
C SER A 55 -10.46 -5.57 1.31
N SER A 56 -10.18 -4.46 0.65
CA SER A 56 -9.41 -3.35 1.21
C SER A 56 -10.25 -2.11 1.22
N SER A 57 -10.44 -1.52 2.37
CA SER A 57 -11.20 -0.27 2.54
C SER A 57 -10.32 0.95 2.23
N PRO A 58 -10.91 2.05 1.73
CA PRO A 58 -10.18 3.28 1.50
C PRO A 58 -9.71 3.90 2.82
N ALA A 59 -8.57 4.59 2.76
CA ALA A 59 -8.06 5.34 3.89
C ALA A 59 -8.86 6.63 4.11
N PRO A 60 -8.91 7.15 5.35
CA PRO A 60 -9.60 8.41 5.67
C PRO A 60 -8.98 9.61 4.91
N PRO A 61 -9.74 10.72 4.78
CA PRO A 61 -9.20 11.99 4.32
C PRO A 61 -7.97 12.42 5.11
N PHE A 62 -7.18 13.32 4.56
CA PHE A 62 -5.91 13.72 5.17
C PHE A 62 -6.08 14.58 6.42
N THR A 63 -5.24 14.29 7.40
CA THR A 63 -4.85 15.17 8.50
C THR A 63 -3.46 15.76 8.20
N THR A 64 -3.02 16.72 9.01
CA THR A 64 -1.66 17.31 8.89
C THR A 64 -0.57 16.24 8.90
N SER A 65 -0.64 15.28 9.82
CA SER A 65 0.37 14.22 9.94
C SER A 65 0.35 13.25 8.76
N THR A 66 -0.82 12.86 8.30
CA THR A 66 -0.93 11.88 7.21
C THR A 66 -0.58 12.45 5.85
N ILE A 67 -0.87 13.74 5.59
CA ILE A 67 -0.45 14.38 4.33
C ILE A 67 1.08 14.55 4.26
N GLN A 68 1.73 14.88 5.39
CA GLN A 68 3.19 14.97 5.45
C GLN A 68 3.85 13.61 5.16
N GLN A 69 3.31 12.52 5.73
CA GLN A 69 3.81 11.16 5.51
C GLN A 69 3.65 10.74 4.04
N ASP A 70 2.49 10.96 3.44
CA ASP A 70 2.22 10.56 2.06
C ASP A 70 2.99 11.42 1.05
N ALA A 71 3.11 12.73 1.27
CA ALA A 71 3.92 13.62 0.43
C ALA A 71 5.43 13.28 0.50
N SER A 72 5.91 12.91 1.69
CA SER A 72 7.29 12.44 1.86
C SER A 72 7.53 11.14 1.09
N ARG A 73 6.64 10.17 1.24
CA ARG A 73 6.76 8.84 0.60
C ARG A 73 6.68 8.92 -0.93
N ARG A 74 5.76 9.75 -1.48
CA ARG A 74 5.51 9.83 -2.92
C ARG A 74 6.40 10.80 -3.65
N PHE A 75 6.70 11.94 -3.05
CA PHE A 75 7.38 13.06 -3.69
C PHE A 75 8.73 13.40 -3.06
N GLY A 76 9.09 12.76 -1.94
CA GLY A 76 10.30 13.13 -1.18
C GLY A 76 10.20 14.49 -0.51
N PHE A 77 9.00 15.02 -0.29
CA PHE A 77 8.84 16.31 0.37
C PHE A 77 9.18 16.21 1.86
N SER A 78 9.98 17.16 2.36
CA SER A 78 10.12 17.29 3.80
C SER A 78 8.81 17.80 4.44
N PRO A 79 8.56 17.54 5.74
CA PRO A 79 7.39 18.09 6.43
C PRO A 79 7.25 19.60 6.27
N LYS A 80 8.36 20.33 6.37
CA LYS A 80 8.38 21.79 6.16
C LYS A 80 7.94 22.18 4.75
N ARG A 81 8.48 21.52 3.71
CA ARG A 81 8.09 21.77 2.31
C ARG A 81 6.63 21.49 2.09
N THR A 82 6.12 20.36 2.58
CA THR A 82 4.69 19.98 2.47
C THR A 82 3.80 21.08 3.07
N MET A 83 4.15 21.61 4.25
CA MET A 83 3.33 22.64 4.90
C MET A 83 3.37 23.97 4.18
N VAL A 84 4.52 24.37 3.60
CA VAL A 84 4.62 25.60 2.79
C VAL A 84 3.74 25.50 1.54
N VAL A 85 3.79 24.36 0.84
CA VAL A 85 2.98 24.13 -0.36
C VAL A 85 1.49 24.09 0.01
N ALA A 86 1.12 23.40 1.09
CA ALA A 86 -0.25 23.33 1.59
C ALA A 86 -0.79 24.71 2.01
N GLN A 87 0.04 25.54 2.65
CA GLN A 87 -0.30 26.91 3.03
C GLN A 87 -0.65 27.74 1.77
N LYS A 88 0.16 27.68 0.73
CA LYS A 88 -0.08 28.38 -0.52
C LYS A 88 -1.38 27.92 -1.20
N LEU A 89 -1.65 26.61 -1.20
CA LEU A 89 -2.93 26.06 -1.71
C LEU A 89 -4.13 26.57 -0.91
N TYR A 90 -4.02 26.65 0.40
CA TYR A 90 -5.07 27.17 1.28
C TYR A 90 -5.31 28.67 1.02
N GLU A 91 -4.27 29.50 1.02
CA GLU A 91 -4.35 30.95 0.80
C GLU A 91 -4.98 31.30 -0.56
N GLN A 92 -4.82 30.42 -1.54
CA GLN A 92 -5.44 30.56 -2.85
C GLN A 92 -6.81 29.88 -2.97
N GLY A 93 -7.33 29.36 -1.88
CA GLY A 93 -8.67 28.77 -1.82
C GLY A 93 -8.83 27.46 -2.58
N PHE A 94 -7.75 26.67 -2.74
CA PHE A 94 -7.81 25.34 -3.37
C PHE A 94 -8.12 24.23 -2.39
N ILE A 95 -7.72 24.36 -1.14
CA ILE A 95 -7.95 23.36 -0.09
C ILE A 95 -8.49 23.99 1.18
N THR A 96 -9.02 23.17 2.07
CA THR A 96 -9.37 23.56 3.45
C THR A 96 -8.13 23.81 4.29
N TYR A 97 -8.27 24.32 5.49
CA TYR A 97 -7.15 24.62 6.37
C TYR A 97 -6.31 23.37 6.65
N MET A 98 -5.00 23.48 6.43
CA MET A 98 -4.07 22.35 6.42
C MET A 98 -3.55 21.94 7.80
N ARG A 99 -3.86 22.67 8.87
CA ARG A 99 -3.50 22.30 10.25
C ARG A 99 -4.70 21.74 10.94
N THR A 100 -4.94 20.45 10.80
CA THR A 100 -6.07 19.72 11.38
C THR A 100 -5.68 18.28 11.69
N ASP A 101 -6.27 17.74 12.72
CA ASP A 101 -6.24 16.31 13.07
C ASP A 101 -7.57 15.60 12.74
N SER A 102 -8.53 16.36 12.22
CA SER A 102 -9.85 15.85 11.84
C SER A 102 -9.80 15.10 10.51
N THR A 103 -10.55 14.00 10.45
CA THR A 103 -10.84 13.25 9.21
C THR A 103 -12.27 13.46 8.73
N HIS A 104 -13.01 14.39 9.37
CA HIS A 104 -14.41 14.69 9.05
C HIS A 104 -14.52 15.44 7.71
N LEU A 105 -15.55 15.10 6.94
CA LEU A 105 -15.95 15.83 5.74
C LEU A 105 -17.33 16.45 5.97
N SER A 106 -17.49 17.72 5.64
CA SER A 106 -18.80 18.38 5.67
C SER A 106 -19.77 17.78 4.65
N SER A 107 -21.05 18.05 4.81
CA SER A 107 -22.08 17.63 3.86
C SER A 107 -21.82 18.14 2.44
N GLU A 108 -21.26 19.34 2.30
CA GLU A 108 -20.85 19.91 1.02
C GLU A 108 -19.72 19.10 0.36
N ALA A 109 -18.71 18.74 1.14
CA ALA A 109 -17.59 17.92 0.66
C ALA A 109 -18.03 16.52 0.26
N LEU A 110 -18.91 15.91 1.02
CA LEU A 110 -19.50 14.61 0.70
C LEU A 110 -20.29 14.66 -0.61
N ASN A 111 -21.12 15.69 -0.81
CA ASN A 111 -21.86 15.89 -2.06
C ASN A 111 -20.94 16.17 -3.27
N ALA A 112 -19.90 16.98 -3.06
CA ALA A 112 -18.90 17.25 -4.10
C ALA A 112 -18.13 15.97 -4.49
N SER A 113 -17.72 15.18 -3.50
CA SER A 113 -17.05 13.88 -3.72
C SER A 113 -17.95 12.92 -4.50
N LYS A 114 -19.24 12.84 -4.11
CA LYS A 114 -20.21 11.99 -4.80
C LYS A 114 -20.34 12.37 -6.27
N LYS A 115 -20.59 13.64 -6.57
CA LYS A 115 -20.68 14.14 -7.95
C LYS A 115 -19.43 13.88 -8.75
N PHE A 116 -18.25 14.04 -8.11
CA PHE A 116 -16.97 13.78 -8.77
C PHE A 116 -16.81 12.29 -9.09
N ILE A 117 -17.16 11.38 -8.18
CA ILE A 117 -17.10 9.93 -8.39
C ILE A 117 -18.04 9.54 -9.52
N GLU A 118 -19.28 9.99 -9.49
CA GLU A 118 -20.30 9.70 -10.53
C GLU A 118 -19.85 10.13 -11.92
N SER A 119 -19.27 11.33 -12.04
CA SER A 119 -18.84 11.88 -13.32
C SER A 119 -17.53 11.31 -13.84
N SER A 120 -16.59 10.93 -12.96
CA SER A 120 -15.24 10.53 -13.36
C SER A 120 -15.01 9.02 -13.37
N PHE A 121 -15.73 8.26 -12.53
CA PHE A 121 -15.54 6.83 -12.35
C PHE A 121 -16.83 6.02 -12.59
N GLY A 122 -17.99 6.65 -12.53
CA GLY A 122 -19.29 6.01 -12.65
C GLY A 122 -19.89 5.61 -11.31
N ASN A 123 -21.21 5.34 -11.32
CA ASN A 123 -22.00 5.02 -10.12
C ASN A 123 -21.56 3.73 -9.42
N ASP A 124 -21.01 2.78 -10.14
CA ASP A 124 -20.56 1.51 -9.60
C ASP A 124 -19.45 1.66 -8.55
N PHE A 125 -18.67 2.73 -8.64
CA PHE A 125 -17.58 3.03 -7.71
C PHE A 125 -18.01 3.83 -6.48
N LEU A 126 -19.22 4.38 -6.48
CA LEU A 126 -19.74 5.13 -5.33
C LEU A 126 -20.13 4.17 -4.21
N SER A 127 -19.70 4.47 -2.98
CA SER A 127 -20.13 3.71 -1.80
C SER A 127 -21.64 3.88 -1.58
N GLU A 128 -22.35 2.79 -1.27
CA GLU A 128 -23.79 2.79 -1.01
C GLU A 128 -24.15 3.63 0.22
N LYS A 129 -23.25 3.63 1.20
CA LYS A 129 -23.35 4.46 2.41
C LYS A 129 -22.16 5.40 2.47
N THR A 130 -22.38 6.61 2.94
CA THR A 130 -21.31 7.55 3.21
C THR A 130 -20.29 6.94 4.16
N ASN A 131 -19.04 6.91 3.76
CA ASN A 131 -17.95 6.42 4.61
C ASN A 131 -17.64 7.48 5.68
N ILE A 132 -17.94 7.15 6.92
CA ILE A 132 -17.69 8.03 8.09
C ILE A 132 -16.45 7.47 8.81
N TYR A 133 -15.45 8.34 9.01
CA TYR A 133 -14.22 8.01 9.72
C TYR A 133 -14.25 8.64 11.12
N LYS A 134 -14.12 7.81 12.15
CA LYS A 134 -14.04 8.29 13.53
C LYS A 134 -12.64 8.79 13.83
N ASN A 135 -12.53 9.96 14.41
CA ASN A 135 -11.26 10.45 14.95
C ASN A 135 -10.82 9.56 16.12
N LYS A 136 -9.54 9.18 16.14
CA LYS A 136 -8.98 8.36 17.23
C LYS A 136 -8.78 9.16 18.53
N VAL A 137 -8.82 10.47 18.46
CA VAL A 137 -8.59 11.36 19.60
C VAL A 137 -9.95 11.82 20.16
N ALA A 138 -10.23 11.45 21.40
CA ALA A 138 -11.52 11.73 22.07
C ALA A 138 -11.83 13.24 22.24
N ASN A 139 -10.83 14.12 22.09
CA ASN A 139 -10.95 15.58 22.24
C ASN A 139 -10.65 16.35 20.93
N ALA A 140 -10.76 15.69 19.76
CA ALA A 140 -10.68 16.43 18.50
C ALA A 140 -11.81 17.46 18.48
N GLN A 141 -11.48 18.75 18.37
CA GLN A 141 -12.46 19.81 18.26
C GLN A 141 -13.37 19.50 17.07
N GLU A 142 -14.65 19.23 17.32
CA GLU A 142 -15.67 18.83 16.33
C GLU A 142 -15.85 19.84 15.17
N ALA A 143 -15.28 21.04 15.30
CA ALA A 143 -15.39 22.13 14.34
C ALA A 143 -14.43 22.07 13.16
N HIS A 144 -13.42 21.18 13.17
CA HIS A 144 -12.41 21.13 12.12
C HIS A 144 -12.73 20.06 11.06
N GLU A 145 -12.65 20.45 9.79
CA GLU A 145 -12.67 19.51 8.66
C GLU A 145 -11.30 18.89 8.39
N ALA A 146 -11.32 17.78 7.66
CA ALA A 146 -10.12 17.20 7.06
C ALA A 146 -9.49 18.12 6.01
N ILE A 147 -8.26 17.87 5.62
CA ILE A 147 -7.63 18.51 4.48
C ILE A 147 -8.27 17.92 3.21
N ARG A 148 -8.99 18.76 2.47
CA ARG A 148 -9.73 18.40 1.26
C ARG A 148 -9.72 19.52 0.23
N PRO A 149 -10.03 19.27 -1.03
CA PRO A 149 -10.30 20.33 -2.00
C PRO A 149 -11.43 21.24 -1.50
N ALA A 150 -11.25 22.54 -1.64
CA ALA A 150 -12.24 23.54 -1.20
C ALA A 150 -13.41 23.66 -2.18
N GLY A 151 -14.54 24.18 -1.68
CA GLY A 151 -15.74 24.46 -2.46
C GLY A 151 -16.66 23.25 -2.61
N THR A 152 -17.75 23.48 -3.34
CA THR A 152 -18.84 22.54 -3.63
C THR A 152 -18.63 21.77 -4.93
N ALA A 153 -17.64 22.19 -5.73
CA ALA A 153 -17.16 21.50 -6.92
C ALA A 153 -15.63 21.53 -6.92
N PHE A 154 -15.01 20.36 -7.03
CA PHE A 154 -13.55 20.27 -6.98
C PHE A 154 -12.95 20.83 -8.27
N ARG A 155 -11.94 21.68 -8.12
CA ARG A 155 -11.20 22.26 -9.24
C ARG A 155 -10.33 21.20 -9.91
N LYS A 156 -10.04 21.42 -11.19
CA LYS A 156 -9.15 20.53 -11.94
C LYS A 156 -7.69 20.74 -11.52
N VAL A 157 -6.88 19.69 -11.64
CA VAL A 157 -5.44 19.75 -11.31
C VAL A 157 -4.71 20.75 -12.23
N GLU A 158 -5.15 20.88 -13.49
CA GLU A 158 -4.59 21.81 -14.46
C GLU A 158 -4.70 23.29 -14.03
N ASP A 159 -5.75 23.63 -13.29
CA ASP A 159 -5.91 24.99 -12.75
C ASP A 159 -4.88 25.29 -11.66
N VAL A 160 -4.55 24.28 -10.85
CA VAL A 160 -3.53 24.38 -9.80
C VAL A 160 -2.11 24.37 -10.40
N GLN A 161 -1.93 23.70 -11.53
CA GLN A 161 -0.62 23.63 -12.20
C GLN A 161 -0.10 25.03 -12.62
N LYS A 162 -1.00 25.98 -12.86
CA LYS A 162 -0.67 27.37 -13.16
C LYS A 162 0.04 28.09 -11.99
N ILE A 163 -0.11 27.58 -10.76
CA ILE A 163 0.47 28.15 -9.54
C ILE A 163 1.85 27.57 -9.30
N GLY A 164 2.04 26.29 -9.56
CA GLY A 164 3.29 25.59 -9.41
C GLY A 164 3.14 24.07 -9.51
N ALA A 165 4.25 23.42 -9.87
CA ALA A 165 4.26 21.94 -10.02
C ALA A 165 4.14 21.20 -8.70
N ASP A 166 4.68 21.74 -7.60
CA ASP A 166 4.58 21.13 -6.27
C ASP A 166 3.15 21.25 -5.72
N GLU A 167 2.52 22.40 -5.97
CA GLU A 167 1.15 22.68 -5.60
C GLU A 167 0.20 21.73 -6.33
N ALA A 168 0.39 21.53 -7.62
CA ALA A 168 -0.41 20.59 -8.42
C ALA A 168 -0.29 19.16 -7.90
N LYS A 169 0.93 18.68 -7.62
CA LYS A 169 1.16 17.34 -7.06
C LYS A 169 0.48 17.15 -5.71
N LEU A 170 0.60 18.14 -4.81
CA LEU A 170 0.01 18.06 -3.49
C LEU A 170 -1.53 18.14 -3.55
N TYR A 171 -2.07 18.99 -4.42
CA TYR A 171 -3.51 19.10 -4.65
C TYR A 171 -4.08 17.81 -5.21
N GLU A 172 -3.45 17.22 -6.22
CA GLU A 172 -3.86 15.93 -6.80
C GLU A 172 -3.87 14.82 -5.74
N LEU A 173 -2.86 14.77 -4.88
CA LEU A 173 -2.81 13.83 -3.78
C LEU A 173 -3.99 14.01 -2.81
N ILE A 174 -4.33 15.26 -2.46
CA ILE A 174 -5.45 15.60 -1.60
C ILE A 174 -6.80 15.24 -2.27
N LEU A 175 -6.98 15.59 -3.54
CA LEU A 175 -8.16 15.28 -4.32
C LEU A 175 -8.40 13.78 -4.38
N ASN A 176 -7.38 13.01 -4.80
CA ASN A 176 -7.47 11.57 -4.94
C ASN A 176 -7.79 10.89 -3.58
N ARG A 177 -7.20 11.36 -2.47
CA ARG A 177 -7.49 10.85 -1.14
C ARG A 177 -8.93 11.14 -0.71
N THR A 178 -9.39 12.36 -0.92
CA THR A 178 -10.74 12.79 -0.56
C THR A 178 -11.78 11.99 -1.33
N VAL A 179 -11.62 11.87 -2.64
CA VAL A 179 -12.52 11.11 -3.52
C VAL A 179 -12.48 9.63 -3.18
N ALA A 180 -11.29 9.02 -3.09
CA ALA A 180 -11.10 7.62 -2.75
C ALA A 180 -11.77 7.26 -1.40
N SER A 181 -11.75 8.17 -0.42
CA SER A 181 -12.36 7.94 0.88
C SER A 181 -13.87 7.68 0.80
N GLN A 182 -14.54 8.14 -0.24
CA GLN A 182 -15.99 7.97 -0.44
C GLN A 182 -16.33 6.90 -1.50
N MET A 183 -15.34 6.19 -2.04
CA MET A 183 -15.52 5.11 -3.01
C MET A 183 -15.72 3.75 -2.32
N LYS A 184 -16.24 2.78 -3.08
CA LYS A 184 -16.35 1.37 -2.65
C LYS A 184 -14.98 0.76 -2.36
N PRO A 185 -14.89 -0.18 -1.41
CA PRO A 185 -13.69 -0.97 -1.17
C PRO A 185 -13.22 -1.69 -2.44
N ALA A 186 -11.90 -1.86 -2.56
CA ALA A 186 -11.33 -2.75 -3.56
C ALA A 186 -11.52 -4.21 -3.15
N GLN A 187 -11.79 -5.08 -4.12
CA GLN A 187 -12.02 -6.51 -3.89
C GLN A 187 -10.96 -7.33 -4.61
N TYR A 188 -10.42 -8.30 -3.90
CA TYR A 188 -9.37 -9.19 -4.37
C TYR A 188 -9.72 -10.64 -4.08
N ILE A 189 -9.20 -11.54 -4.88
CA ILE A 189 -9.05 -12.95 -4.50
C ILE A 189 -7.59 -13.13 -4.09
N ARG A 190 -7.38 -13.40 -2.80
CA ARG A 190 -6.06 -13.74 -2.28
C ARG A 190 -5.86 -15.24 -2.39
N THR A 191 -4.84 -15.64 -3.13
CA THR A 191 -4.44 -17.04 -3.30
C THR A 191 -3.17 -17.28 -2.50
N ASN A 192 -3.22 -18.22 -1.55
CA ASN A 192 -2.05 -18.74 -0.84
C ASN A 192 -1.70 -20.07 -1.46
N VAL A 193 -0.43 -20.27 -1.80
CA VAL A 193 0.11 -21.49 -2.38
C VAL A 193 1.15 -22.06 -1.44
N GLU A 194 1.01 -23.35 -1.15
CA GLU A 194 1.99 -24.11 -0.39
C GLU A 194 2.68 -25.09 -1.33
N ILE A 195 4.01 -25.01 -1.38
CA ILE A 195 4.86 -25.75 -2.28
C ILE A 195 5.80 -26.61 -1.44
N HIS A 196 5.83 -27.91 -1.69
CA HIS A 196 6.72 -28.85 -1.05
C HIS A 196 7.94 -29.13 -1.93
N ASN A 197 9.09 -29.22 -1.29
CA ASN A 197 10.33 -29.69 -1.88
C ASN A 197 11.09 -30.50 -0.81
N GLY A 198 11.08 -31.82 -0.93
CA GLY A 198 11.61 -32.70 0.10
C GLY A 198 10.96 -32.44 1.46
N THR A 199 11.79 -32.10 2.45
CA THR A 199 11.34 -31.77 3.81
C THR A 199 10.97 -30.29 3.99
N SER A 200 11.21 -29.46 2.96
CA SER A 200 11.01 -28.02 3.01
C SER A 200 9.62 -27.63 2.49
N ILE A 201 8.96 -26.72 3.19
CA ILE A 201 7.66 -26.17 2.83
C ILE A 201 7.83 -24.67 2.55
N PHE A 202 7.49 -24.26 1.34
CA PHE A 202 7.53 -22.87 0.89
C PHE A 202 6.10 -22.34 0.77
N LYS A 203 5.89 -21.11 1.24
CA LYS A 203 4.59 -20.45 1.15
C LYS A 203 4.74 -19.16 0.35
N THR A 204 3.87 -18.99 -0.64
CA THR A 204 3.75 -17.75 -1.39
C THR A 204 2.30 -17.31 -1.44
N SER A 205 2.06 -16.03 -1.68
CA SER A 205 0.71 -15.51 -1.85
C SER A 205 0.69 -14.47 -2.95
N GLY A 206 -0.41 -14.43 -3.69
CA GLY A 206 -0.71 -13.41 -4.68
C GLY A 206 -2.14 -12.93 -4.56
N ASN A 207 -2.42 -11.77 -5.13
CA ASN A 207 -3.76 -11.20 -5.17
C ASN A 207 -4.18 -11.02 -6.63
N VAL A 208 -5.42 -11.40 -6.93
CA VAL A 208 -6.07 -11.07 -8.20
C VAL A 208 -7.12 -10.01 -7.92
N THR A 209 -7.04 -8.86 -8.58
CA THR A 209 -8.02 -7.79 -8.44
C THR A 209 -9.31 -8.18 -9.15
N VAL A 210 -10.39 -8.29 -8.39
CA VAL A 210 -11.75 -8.53 -8.92
C VAL A 210 -12.46 -7.22 -9.20
N PHE A 211 -12.34 -6.28 -8.27
CA PHE A 211 -12.90 -4.94 -8.41
C PHE A 211 -11.91 -3.91 -7.86
N LYS A 212 -11.55 -2.94 -8.68
CA LYS A 212 -10.56 -1.92 -8.31
C LYS A 212 -11.02 -1.01 -7.18
N GLY A 213 -12.32 -0.71 -7.10
CA GLY A 213 -12.86 0.19 -6.10
C GLY A 213 -12.09 1.51 -6.02
N TYR A 214 -11.82 1.97 -4.82
CA TYR A 214 -11.11 3.22 -4.54
C TYR A 214 -9.69 3.29 -5.12
N THR A 215 -9.05 2.16 -5.42
CA THR A 215 -7.67 2.17 -5.95
C THR A 215 -7.60 2.80 -7.34
N LEU A 216 -8.71 2.82 -8.08
CA LEU A 216 -8.78 3.46 -9.39
C LEU A 216 -8.47 4.96 -9.31
N ALA A 217 -8.85 5.64 -8.21
CA ALA A 217 -8.55 7.06 -8.01
C ALA A 217 -7.04 7.35 -7.90
N TYR A 218 -6.23 6.35 -7.58
CA TYR A 218 -4.77 6.49 -7.47
C TYR A 218 -4.01 6.01 -8.70
N GLU A 219 -4.63 5.27 -9.61
CA GLU A 219 -3.94 4.70 -10.78
C GLU A 219 -3.35 5.75 -11.71
N GLN A 220 -4.00 6.90 -11.84
CA GLN A 220 -3.49 8.01 -12.64
C GLN A 220 -2.26 8.68 -12.00
N ALA A 221 -2.18 8.64 -10.66
CA ALA A 221 -1.08 9.21 -9.87
C ALA A 221 0.07 8.23 -9.59
N LEU A 222 -0.07 6.95 -9.99
CA LEU A 222 0.97 5.95 -9.80
C LEU A 222 2.13 6.20 -10.77
N THR A 223 3.30 6.48 -10.20
CA THR A 223 4.54 6.54 -10.97
C THR A 223 4.94 5.14 -11.47
N ARG A 224 5.80 5.07 -12.53
CA ARG A 224 6.30 3.81 -13.09
C ARG A 224 6.91 2.85 -12.05
N LYS A 225 7.38 3.35 -10.91
CA LYS A 225 7.95 2.52 -9.82
C LYS A 225 6.90 1.68 -9.08
N ASP A 226 5.66 2.15 -9.03
CA ASP A 226 4.58 1.44 -8.33
C ASP A 226 3.92 0.36 -9.21
N LYS A 227 4.19 0.36 -10.52
CA LYS A 227 3.65 -0.62 -11.48
C LYS A 227 4.43 -1.95 -11.54
N GLY A 228 5.42 -2.14 -10.70
CA GLY A 228 6.52 -3.10 -10.91
C GLY A 228 6.38 -4.48 -10.29
N ARG A 229 5.29 -4.88 -9.67
CA ARG A 229 5.09 -6.27 -9.24
C ARG A 229 3.79 -6.81 -9.81
N PRO A 230 3.82 -7.89 -10.59
CA PRO A 230 2.60 -8.62 -10.90
C PRO A 230 2.06 -9.17 -9.57
N ASP A 231 0.95 -8.61 -9.07
CA ASP A 231 0.29 -9.09 -7.86
C ASP A 231 -0.39 -10.46 -8.08
N SER A 232 -0.41 -10.95 -9.32
CA SER A 232 -1.03 -12.22 -9.68
C SER A 232 0.00 -13.35 -9.75
N LEU A 233 -0.26 -14.42 -9.02
CA LEU A 233 0.41 -15.69 -9.25
C LEU A 233 -0.02 -16.26 -10.61
N PRO A 234 0.86 -17.01 -11.30
CA PRO A 234 0.45 -17.78 -12.47
C PRO A 234 -0.65 -18.78 -12.09
N ALA A 235 -1.42 -19.23 -13.08
CA ALA A 235 -2.36 -20.30 -12.86
C ALA A 235 -1.62 -21.56 -12.44
N LEU A 236 -1.95 -22.07 -11.26
CA LEU A 236 -1.33 -23.24 -10.66
C LEU A 236 -2.44 -24.23 -10.30
N ASP A 237 -2.22 -25.50 -10.58
CA ASP A 237 -3.11 -26.60 -10.17
C ASP A 237 -2.49 -27.35 -8.98
N LYS A 238 -3.35 -27.90 -8.12
CA LYS A 238 -2.90 -28.77 -7.03
C LYS A 238 -2.18 -30.00 -7.62
N GLN A 239 -1.11 -30.43 -6.94
CA GLN A 239 -0.24 -31.53 -7.34
C GLN A 239 0.55 -31.32 -8.64
N SER A 240 0.51 -30.12 -9.22
CA SER A 240 1.36 -29.81 -10.37
C SER A 240 2.83 -29.76 -9.96
N LYS A 241 3.69 -30.34 -10.81
CA LYS A 241 5.14 -30.17 -10.70
C LYS A 241 5.50 -28.80 -11.28
N ILE A 242 6.29 -28.05 -10.54
CA ILE A 242 6.84 -26.79 -11.00
C ILE A 242 8.37 -26.91 -11.12
N GLN A 243 8.95 -26.16 -12.04
CA GLN A 243 10.40 -26.11 -12.18
C GLN A 243 10.92 -24.83 -11.55
N SER A 244 11.85 -24.95 -10.62
CA SER A 244 12.63 -23.81 -10.15
C SER A 244 13.65 -23.44 -11.22
N LYS A 245 13.77 -22.16 -11.55
CA LYS A 245 14.86 -21.68 -12.40
C LYS A 245 16.19 -21.70 -11.66
N GLU A 246 16.16 -21.28 -10.39
CA GLU A 246 17.33 -21.15 -9.55
C GLU A 246 16.90 -21.09 -8.07
N VAL A 247 17.71 -21.68 -7.20
CA VAL A 247 17.60 -21.54 -5.75
C VAL A 247 18.73 -20.65 -5.28
N LEU A 248 18.38 -19.42 -4.89
CA LEU A 248 19.34 -18.43 -4.42
C LEU A 248 19.40 -18.39 -2.90
N LEU A 249 20.62 -18.41 -2.38
CA LEU A 249 20.90 -18.09 -0.99
C LEU A 249 21.17 -16.58 -0.90
N LEU A 250 20.30 -15.84 -0.22
CA LEU A 250 20.44 -14.41 -0.03
C LEU A 250 20.89 -14.12 1.41
N SER A 251 22.06 -13.48 1.54
CA SER A 251 22.53 -12.92 2.81
C SER A 251 22.11 -11.45 2.90
N LEU A 252 21.53 -11.04 4.01
CA LEU A 252 21.18 -9.63 4.25
C LEU A 252 22.42 -8.71 4.28
N ILE A 253 23.59 -9.24 4.61
CA ILE A 253 24.86 -8.50 4.58
C ILE A 253 25.24 -8.13 3.14
N HIS A 254 25.00 -9.05 2.18
CA HIS A 254 25.31 -8.82 0.76
C HIS A 254 24.34 -7.88 0.06
N ILE A 255 23.14 -7.67 0.60
CA ILE A 255 22.13 -6.75 0.03
C ILE A 255 22.47 -5.29 0.36
N SER A 256 23.19 -5.02 1.45
CA SER A 256 23.52 -3.66 1.89
C SER A 256 24.82 -3.09 1.29
N GLU A 257 25.76 -3.92 0.82
CA GLU A 257 27.02 -3.46 0.25
C GLU A 257 26.91 -2.74 -1.12
N PRO A 258 26.10 -3.18 -2.08
CA PRO A 258 25.99 -2.49 -3.37
C PRO A 258 25.42 -1.07 -3.26
N THR A 259 24.62 -0.80 -2.21
CA THR A 259 24.00 0.52 -2.01
C THR A 259 24.98 1.54 -1.36
N ARG A 260 26.02 1.10 -0.68
CA ARG A 260 27.05 1.98 -0.09
C ARG A 260 28.09 2.43 -1.11
N GLN A 261 28.37 1.66 -2.15
CA GLN A 261 29.31 2.03 -3.21
C GLN A 261 28.74 3.00 -4.24
N ALA A 262 27.43 3.16 -4.31
CA ALA A 262 26.77 4.12 -5.21
C ALA A 262 26.58 5.53 -4.61
N SER A 263 27.14 5.82 -3.44
CA SER A 263 26.99 7.08 -2.71
C SER A 263 28.32 7.83 -2.48
N ILE A 264 29.33 7.60 -3.31
CA ILE A 264 30.57 8.37 -3.33
C ILE A 264 30.70 9.08 -4.67
#